data_c33ee0cc5d32e662c1774ea8dbd816cf
#
_entry.id   c33ee0cc5d32e662c1774ea8dbd816cf
#
_cell.length_a   1.000
_cell.length_b   1.000
_cell.length_c   1.000
_cell.angle_alpha   90.00
_cell.angle_beta   90.00
_cell.angle_gamma   90.00
#
_symmetry.space_group_name_H-M   'P 1'
#
loop_
_entity.id
_entity.type
_entity.pdbx_description
1 polymer ?
#
loop_
_entity_poly.entity_id
_entity_poly.type
_entity_poly.pdbx_seq_one_letter_code
_entity_poly.pdbx_strand_id
1 'polypeptide(L)'
;MGFLIIFAALALLLAVYYLPPVHERLSWRVASLRSRVFYFFNPPGEGAFSPAQQDQLEAMVTQTSTAMIPQATPTLEPTPTATILISPTPTETPIPTPSATAIPGAVSLAGVRHEYQKMNNCGPATLAMALSFWGWESNQDNTRPWLRPHPDDRNVMPEEMVAAVKAHTGLDALMRWGGDEGMLKQFVAAGFPVIIERDMGDVRPNEDWTGHYGVITGYDDARRRFTLQDSYISSDYPLDYDDLYQYWRAFNHVYVVIYPPAREAEVRAILGTHTDEVYNLQHAVQVAQEAIRSLEGRDLFFAWFNLGTSLVNLGDPIGAAQAFDHAYDVVYPTIPSAARPWRMTWYQTGPYEAYYHTGRYQDVIDLATFTIVNTGVREIEETWLWRGRARLALGDEIGAIEDFREALKYHPGWQTAMDELRNVGVEP
;
A
#
# COMPACT_ATOMS: atom_id res chain seq x y z
N MET A 1 -49.97 23.82 6.10
CA MET A 1 -48.99 24.84 5.65
C MET A 1 -47.55 24.47 6.00
N GLY A 2 -47.24 24.04 7.23
CA GLY A 2 -45.89 23.68 7.66
C GLY A 2 -45.25 22.53 6.86
N PHE A 3 -45.99 21.47 6.54
CA PHE A 3 -45.47 20.33 5.73
C PHE A 3 -45.06 20.72 4.31
N LEU A 4 -45.77 21.63 3.67
CA LEU A 4 -45.44 22.14 2.33
C LEU A 4 -44.17 22.97 2.33
N ILE A 5 -43.95 23.73 3.40
CA ILE A 5 -42.68 24.55 3.58
C ILE A 5 -41.47 23.63 3.79
N ILE A 6 -41.62 22.62 4.61
CA ILE A 6 -40.55 21.64 4.84
C ILE A 6 -40.21 20.88 3.57
N PHE A 7 -41.23 20.42 2.83
CA PHE A 7 -41.03 19.71 1.56
C PHE A 7 -40.36 20.59 0.50
N ALA A 8 -40.79 21.87 0.39
CA ALA A 8 -40.17 22.83 -0.51
C ALA A 8 -38.72 23.14 -0.12
N ALA A 9 -38.41 23.25 1.15
CA ALA A 9 -37.05 23.46 1.65
C ALA A 9 -36.15 22.24 1.34
N LEU A 10 -36.64 21.03 1.57
CA LEU A 10 -35.91 19.79 1.23
C LEU A 10 -35.68 19.65 -0.27
N ALA A 11 -36.68 19.96 -1.10
CA ALA A 11 -36.56 19.94 -2.55
C ALA A 11 -35.52 20.98 -3.04
N LEU A 12 -35.49 22.17 -2.43
CA LEU A 12 -34.50 23.19 -2.73
C LEU A 12 -33.09 22.76 -2.32
N LEU A 13 -32.92 22.20 -1.12
CA LEU A 13 -31.63 21.66 -0.66
C LEU A 13 -31.13 20.54 -1.60
N LEU A 14 -32.01 19.67 -2.02
CA LEU A 14 -31.67 18.62 -2.97
C LEU A 14 -31.27 19.19 -4.34
N ALA A 15 -32.00 20.19 -4.83
CA ALA A 15 -31.64 20.88 -6.09
C ALA A 15 -30.29 21.59 -5.99
N VAL A 16 -30.01 22.26 -4.87
CA VAL A 16 -28.70 22.90 -4.62
C VAL A 16 -27.58 21.85 -4.53
N TYR A 17 -27.85 20.72 -3.89
CA TYR A 17 -26.87 19.63 -3.79
C TYR A 17 -26.44 19.09 -5.17
N TYR A 18 -27.36 19.00 -6.14
CA TYR A 18 -27.04 18.52 -7.49
C TYR A 18 -26.44 19.58 -8.42
N LEU A 19 -26.25 20.82 -7.97
CA LEU A 19 -25.43 21.79 -8.74
C LEU A 19 -23.99 21.28 -8.83
N PRO A 20 -23.37 21.20 -10.03
CA PRO A 20 -22.07 20.59 -10.21
C PRO A 20 -21.00 21.03 -9.20
N PRO A 21 -20.75 22.33 -8.94
CA PRO A 21 -19.71 22.76 -7.99
C PRO A 21 -20.03 22.40 -6.53
N VAL A 22 -21.31 22.24 -6.18
CA VAL A 22 -21.76 21.85 -4.84
C VAL A 22 -21.64 20.34 -4.69
N HIS A 23 -22.12 19.60 -5.71
CA HIS A 23 -22.05 18.14 -5.74
C HIS A 23 -20.60 17.64 -5.67
N GLU A 24 -19.71 18.19 -6.45
CA GLU A 24 -18.28 17.85 -6.45
C GLU A 24 -17.64 18.03 -5.06
N ARG A 25 -18.01 19.06 -4.31
CA ARG A 25 -17.48 19.34 -2.98
C ARG A 25 -18.16 18.58 -1.84
N LEU A 26 -19.42 18.22 -1.98
CA LEU A 26 -20.21 17.62 -0.90
C LEU A 26 -20.51 16.14 -1.08
N SER A 27 -20.41 15.59 -2.30
CA SER A 27 -20.79 14.20 -2.57
C SER A 27 -20.04 13.20 -1.67
N TRP A 28 -18.76 13.39 -1.50
CA TRP A 28 -17.94 12.53 -0.63
C TRP A 28 -18.34 12.66 0.86
N ARG A 29 -18.69 13.88 1.34
CA ARG A 29 -19.16 14.09 2.73
C ARG A 29 -20.49 13.40 2.98
N VAL A 30 -21.38 13.47 2.01
CA VAL A 30 -22.66 12.76 2.06
C VAL A 30 -22.44 11.25 1.99
N ALA A 31 -21.51 10.78 1.16
CA ALA A 31 -21.14 9.36 1.11
C ALA A 31 -20.50 8.89 2.41
N SER A 32 -19.60 9.68 3.01
CA SER A 32 -18.99 9.40 4.31
C SER A 32 -20.06 9.31 5.41
N LEU A 33 -20.98 10.27 5.45
CA LEU A 33 -22.11 10.23 6.40
C LEU A 33 -22.99 8.98 6.17
N ARG A 34 -23.28 8.65 4.92
CA ARG A 34 -24.05 7.43 4.57
C ARG A 34 -23.30 6.16 5.04
N SER A 35 -21.99 6.09 4.83
CA SER A 35 -21.16 4.97 5.30
C SER A 35 -21.18 4.88 6.82
N ARG A 36 -21.04 5.99 7.54
CA ARG A 36 -21.13 6.01 9.01
C ARG A 36 -22.48 5.52 9.51
N VAL A 37 -23.57 5.97 8.89
CA VAL A 37 -24.93 5.52 9.23
C VAL A 37 -25.08 4.04 8.92
N PHE A 38 -24.58 3.57 7.78
CA PHE A 38 -24.60 2.15 7.43
C PHE A 38 -23.85 1.31 8.45
N TYR A 39 -22.59 1.66 8.81
CA TYR A 39 -21.79 0.91 9.77
C TYR A 39 -22.25 1.08 11.21
N PHE A 40 -22.97 2.14 11.53
CA PHE A 40 -23.63 2.26 12.83
C PHE A 40 -24.73 1.21 13.02
N PHE A 41 -25.50 0.92 11.96
CA PHE A 41 -26.53 -0.12 11.99
C PHE A 41 -26.03 -1.51 11.59
N ASN A 42 -24.90 -1.59 10.89
CA ASN A 42 -24.25 -2.81 10.45
C ASN A 42 -22.76 -2.73 10.81
N PRO A 43 -22.42 -2.78 12.11
CA PRO A 43 -21.01 -2.69 12.50
C PRO A 43 -20.24 -3.84 11.82
N PRO A 44 -19.01 -3.61 11.36
CA PRO A 44 -18.14 -4.68 10.90
C PRO A 44 -18.13 -5.75 11.97
N GLY A 45 -18.24 -7.01 11.61
CA GLY A 45 -18.33 -8.09 12.57
C GLY A 45 -17.22 -8.00 13.61
N GLU A 46 -17.55 -8.19 14.89
CA GLU A 46 -16.56 -8.19 15.99
C GLU A 46 -15.54 -9.32 15.85
N GLY A 47 -15.75 -10.23 14.89
CA GLY A 47 -14.86 -11.36 14.60
C GLY A 47 -13.48 -10.88 14.18
N ALA A 48 -12.46 -11.52 14.70
CA ALA A 48 -11.12 -11.48 14.14
C ALA A 48 -10.97 -12.68 13.20
N PHE A 49 -10.33 -12.48 12.06
CA PHE A 49 -9.86 -13.60 11.26
C PHE A 49 -8.76 -14.31 12.06
N SER A 50 -8.80 -15.64 12.10
CA SER A 50 -7.76 -16.48 12.69
C SER A 50 -7.40 -17.57 11.68
N PRO A 51 -6.14 -17.63 11.24
CA PRO A 51 -5.71 -18.70 10.32
C PRO A 51 -5.89 -20.07 10.94
N ALA A 52 -6.51 -20.99 10.20
CA ALA A 52 -6.81 -22.35 10.68
C ALA A 52 -5.74 -23.38 10.28
N GLN A 53 -4.92 -23.08 9.27
CA GLN A 53 -3.96 -24.01 8.68
C GLN A 53 -2.50 -23.76 9.10
N GLN A 54 -2.27 -23.24 10.29
CA GLN A 54 -0.91 -22.98 10.82
C GLN A 54 -0.04 -24.26 10.92
N ASP A 55 -0.64 -25.40 11.22
CA ASP A 55 0.06 -26.68 11.31
C ASP A 55 0.78 -27.06 10.01
N GLN A 56 0.24 -26.66 8.85
CA GLN A 56 0.88 -26.87 7.55
C GLN A 56 2.16 -26.05 7.43
N LEU A 57 2.14 -24.80 7.91
CA LEU A 57 3.31 -23.94 7.92
C LEU A 57 4.41 -24.48 8.83
N GLU A 58 4.07 -24.96 10.03
CA GLU A 58 5.02 -25.57 10.95
C GLU A 58 5.67 -26.82 10.34
N ALA A 59 4.88 -27.64 9.62
CA ALA A 59 5.42 -28.78 8.89
C ALA A 59 6.41 -28.37 7.79
N MET A 60 6.13 -27.31 7.03
CA MET A 60 7.02 -26.77 5.99
C MET A 60 8.33 -26.21 6.59
N VAL A 61 8.23 -25.47 7.69
CA VAL A 61 9.39 -24.94 8.41
C VAL A 61 10.28 -26.07 8.92
N THR A 62 9.67 -27.11 9.50
CA THR A 62 10.40 -28.29 9.99
C THR A 62 11.11 -29.03 8.86
N GLN A 63 10.46 -29.22 7.72
CA GLN A 63 11.08 -29.86 6.54
C GLN A 63 12.25 -29.04 6.01
N THR A 64 12.10 -27.73 5.90
CA THR A 64 13.15 -26.82 5.43
C THR A 64 14.35 -26.83 6.37
N SER A 65 14.10 -26.74 7.68
CA SER A 65 15.16 -26.79 8.71
C SER A 65 15.91 -28.12 8.70
N THR A 66 15.21 -29.23 8.47
CA THR A 66 15.81 -30.56 8.38
C THR A 66 16.67 -30.71 7.12
N ALA A 67 16.24 -30.10 6.00
CA ALA A 67 17.00 -30.12 4.75
C ALA A 67 18.26 -29.23 4.81
N MET A 68 18.29 -28.23 5.66
CA MET A 68 19.43 -27.32 5.87
C MET A 68 20.45 -27.82 6.90
N ILE A 69 20.23 -28.92 7.59
CA ILE A 69 21.27 -29.54 8.46
C ILE A 69 22.35 -30.10 7.55
N PRO A 70 23.57 -29.53 7.49
CA PRO A 70 24.64 -30.11 6.67
C PRO A 70 24.92 -31.51 7.18
N GLN A 71 24.78 -32.51 6.30
CA GLN A 71 25.37 -33.83 6.61
C GLN A 71 26.86 -33.61 6.86
N ALA A 72 27.30 -34.04 8.04
CA ALA A 72 28.69 -33.91 8.43
C ALA A 72 29.57 -34.59 7.36
N THR A 73 30.22 -33.78 6.56
CA THR A 73 31.26 -34.24 5.63
C THR A 73 32.41 -34.77 6.50
N PRO A 74 32.95 -35.97 6.22
CA PRO A 74 34.08 -36.49 7.01
C PRO A 74 35.23 -35.49 6.93
N THR A 75 35.70 -35.07 8.08
CA THR A 75 36.86 -34.15 8.23
C THR A 75 38.10 -34.83 7.67
N LEU A 76 38.59 -34.33 6.53
CA LEU A 76 39.92 -34.68 6.06
C LEU A 76 40.96 -34.06 7.01
N GLU A 77 41.94 -34.83 7.42
CA GLU A 77 43.04 -34.36 8.25
C GLU A 77 43.74 -33.14 7.61
N PRO A 78 44.17 -32.14 8.39
CA PRO A 78 44.80 -30.94 7.85
C PRO A 78 46.17 -31.24 7.26
N THR A 79 46.33 -31.01 5.99
CA THR A 79 47.61 -30.97 5.29
C THR A 79 48.39 -29.72 5.79
N PRO A 80 49.68 -29.80 6.14
CA PRO A 80 50.43 -28.65 6.64
C PRO A 80 50.51 -27.55 5.57
N THR A 81 49.91 -26.41 5.89
CA THR A 81 49.92 -25.22 5.03
C THR A 81 51.27 -24.54 5.08
N ALA A 82 51.93 -24.40 3.93
CA ALA A 82 53.12 -23.58 3.79
C ALA A 82 52.81 -22.11 4.11
N THR A 83 53.53 -21.51 5.02
CA THR A 83 53.41 -20.09 5.38
C THR A 83 53.85 -19.23 4.19
N ILE A 84 52.90 -18.60 3.51
CA ILE A 84 53.20 -17.59 2.49
C ILE A 84 53.46 -16.27 3.23
N LEU A 85 54.67 -15.74 3.09
CA LEU A 85 55.04 -14.39 3.50
C LEU A 85 54.30 -13.41 2.59
N ILE A 86 53.21 -12.81 3.10
CA ILE A 86 52.51 -11.74 2.40
C ILE A 86 53.33 -10.46 2.51
N SER A 87 53.82 -9.98 1.37
CA SER A 87 54.38 -8.62 1.24
C SER A 87 53.24 -7.61 1.48
N PRO A 88 53.46 -6.49 2.21
CA PRO A 88 52.43 -5.51 2.45
C PRO A 88 51.94 -4.91 1.11
N THR A 89 50.70 -5.16 0.79
CA THR A 89 49.99 -4.47 -0.32
C THR A 89 49.94 -2.97 0.02
N PRO A 90 50.27 -2.06 -0.91
CA PRO A 90 50.13 -0.64 -0.67
C PRO A 90 48.68 -0.33 -0.30
N THR A 91 48.48 0.29 0.84
CA THR A 91 47.15 0.78 1.29
C THR A 91 46.69 1.80 0.28
N GLU A 92 45.64 1.47 -0.46
CA GLU A 92 44.97 2.45 -1.32
C GLU A 92 44.47 3.61 -0.44
N THR A 93 44.91 4.81 -0.78
CA THR A 93 44.40 6.02 -0.15
C THR A 93 42.89 6.07 -0.38
N PRO A 94 42.08 6.18 0.69
CA PRO A 94 40.63 6.22 0.48
C PRO A 94 40.32 7.41 -0.42
N ILE A 95 39.68 7.15 -1.57
CA ILE A 95 39.11 8.18 -2.42
C ILE A 95 38.10 8.92 -1.54
N PRO A 96 38.20 10.27 -1.39
CA PRO A 96 37.25 11.00 -0.58
C PRO A 96 35.83 10.73 -1.13
N THR A 97 35.02 10.10 -0.32
CA THR A 97 33.57 9.97 -0.59
C THR A 97 33.04 11.39 -0.80
N PRO A 98 32.38 11.69 -1.93
CA PRO A 98 31.85 13.03 -2.14
C PRO A 98 30.95 13.38 -0.95
N SER A 99 31.32 14.47 -0.26
CA SER A 99 30.51 14.96 0.86
C SER A 99 29.12 15.24 0.33
N ALA A 100 28.12 14.56 0.87
CA ALA A 100 26.75 14.79 0.49
C ALA A 100 26.45 16.29 0.64
N THR A 101 26.09 16.97 -0.45
CA THR A 101 25.72 18.37 -0.41
C THR A 101 24.54 18.49 0.55
N ALA A 102 24.68 19.28 1.61
CA ALA A 102 23.62 19.48 2.58
C ALA A 102 22.37 20.04 1.85
N ILE A 103 21.25 19.36 2.00
CA ILE A 103 19.98 19.85 1.44
C ILE A 103 19.52 21.09 2.21
N PRO A 104 18.78 22.03 1.58
CA PRO A 104 18.22 23.19 2.25
C PRO A 104 17.36 22.80 3.45
N GLY A 105 17.33 23.62 4.51
CA GLY A 105 16.47 23.40 5.68
C GLY A 105 14.96 23.61 5.41
N ALA A 106 14.60 24.17 4.26
CA ALA A 106 13.21 24.28 3.82
C ALA A 106 13.15 24.32 2.28
N VAL A 107 12.15 23.64 1.72
CA VAL A 107 11.86 23.63 0.28
C VAL A 107 10.36 23.65 0.07
N SER A 108 9.89 24.36 -0.97
CA SER A 108 8.50 24.33 -1.42
C SER A 108 8.49 24.25 -2.94
N LEU A 109 7.94 23.20 -3.50
CA LEU A 109 7.75 23.01 -4.93
C LEU A 109 6.47 23.70 -5.37
N ALA A 110 6.59 24.65 -6.30
CA ALA A 110 5.46 25.28 -6.94
C ALA A 110 5.07 24.54 -8.22
N GLY A 111 3.82 24.68 -8.65
CA GLY A 111 3.35 24.16 -9.93
C GLY A 111 2.47 22.92 -9.86
N VAL A 112 2.30 22.33 -8.69
CA VAL A 112 1.27 21.28 -8.50
C VAL A 112 -0.10 21.95 -8.50
N ARG A 113 -0.96 21.52 -9.41
CA ARG A 113 -2.34 21.99 -9.49
C ARG A 113 -3.22 21.13 -8.57
N HIS A 114 -3.58 21.68 -7.41
CA HIS A 114 -4.43 21.00 -6.45
C HIS A 114 -5.85 20.80 -7.01
N GLU A 115 -6.42 19.64 -6.72
CA GLU A 115 -7.82 19.35 -6.94
C GLU A 115 -8.43 18.54 -5.78
N TYR A 116 -9.69 18.82 -5.45
CA TYR A 116 -10.42 18.01 -4.49
C TYR A 116 -10.92 16.73 -5.13
N GLN A 117 -10.73 15.62 -4.44
CA GLN A 117 -11.17 14.32 -4.95
C GLN A 117 -12.69 14.21 -5.08
N LYS A 118 -13.14 13.49 -6.09
CA LYS A 118 -14.48 12.93 -6.16
C LYS A 118 -14.57 11.69 -5.24
N MET A 119 -15.76 11.11 -5.12
CA MET A 119 -15.96 9.93 -4.25
C MET A 119 -14.99 8.80 -4.60
N ASN A 120 -14.27 8.28 -3.60
CA ASN A 120 -13.25 7.22 -3.71
C ASN A 120 -12.10 7.53 -4.69
N ASN A 121 -11.86 8.76 -5.04
CA ASN A 121 -10.91 9.18 -6.06
C ASN A 121 -9.58 9.71 -5.47
N CYS A 122 -9.20 9.32 -4.25
CA CYS A 122 -7.93 9.79 -3.68
C CYS A 122 -6.73 9.42 -4.57
N GLY A 123 -6.63 8.18 -5.03
CA GLY A 123 -5.60 7.73 -5.96
C GLY A 123 -5.59 8.51 -7.27
N PRO A 124 -6.69 8.52 -8.05
CA PRO A 124 -6.77 9.30 -9.28
C PRO A 124 -6.48 10.80 -9.13
N ALA A 125 -7.01 11.45 -8.08
CA ALA A 125 -6.76 12.87 -7.83
C ALA A 125 -5.30 13.14 -7.48
N THR A 126 -4.71 12.29 -6.62
CA THR A 126 -3.30 12.40 -6.23
C THR A 126 -2.38 12.20 -7.44
N LEU A 127 -2.66 11.21 -8.27
CA LEU A 127 -1.91 10.99 -9.51
C LEU A 127 -2.01 12.21 -10.44
N ALA A 128 -3.22 12.74 -10.65
CA ALA A 128 -3.42 13.93 -11.48
C ALA A 128 -2.67 15.16 -10.94
N MET A 129 -2.68 15.37 -9.60
CA MET A 129 -1.91 16.44 -8.96
C MET A 129 -0.39 16.25 -9.19
N ALA A 130 0.13 15.05 -8.98
CA ALA A 130 1.55 14.78 -9.19
C ALA A 130 1.99 14.96 -10.65
N LEU A 131 1.18 14.48 -11.60
CA LEU A 131 1.41 14.65 -13.04
C LEU A 131 1.37 16.13 -13.46
N SER A 132 0.52 16.95 -12.82
CA SER A 132 0.40 18.38 -13.14
C SER A 132 1.70 19.14 -12.90
N PHE A 133 2.52 18.73 -11.94
CA PHE A 133 3.86 19.30 -11.70
C PHE A 133 4.76 19.17 -12.93
N TRP A 134 4.60 18.10 -13.70
CA TRP A 134 5.35 17.83 -14.91
C TRP A 134 4.68 18.36 -16.19
N GLY A 135 3.72 19.28 -16.04
CA GLY A 135 3.04 19.91 -17.16
C GLY A 135 1.87 19.12 -17.76
N TRP A 136 1.41 18.05 -17.08
CA TRP A 136 0.21 17.36 -17.52
C TRP A 136 -1.04 18.20 -17.19
N GLU A 137 -1.83 18.57 -18.22
CA GLU A 137 -2.88 19.58 -18.08
C GLU A 137 -4.27 19.01 -17.74
N SER A 138 -4.41 17.69 -17.63
CA SER A 138 -5.69 17.06 -17.36
C SER A 138 -5.97 16.90 -15.83
N ASN A 139 -6.96 16.12 -15.43
CA ASN A 139 -7.45 16.02 -14.05
C ASN A 139 -7.84 14.58 -13.68
N GLN A 140 -8.38 14.38 -12.47
CA GLN A 140 -8.79 13.05 -11.97
C GLN A 140 -9.82 12.31 -12.84
N ASP A 141 -10.57 12.99 -13.69
CA ASP A 141 -11.51 12.31 -14.60
C ASP A 141 -10.78 11.54 -15.70
N ASN A 142 -9.55 11.91 -16.01
CA ASN A 142 -8.71 11.24 -16.99
C ASN A 142 -7.82 10.15 -16.34
N THR A 143 -7.35 10.35 -15.12
CA THR A 143 -6.58 9.32 -14.40
C THR A 143 -7.46 8.22 -13.79
N ARG A 144 -8.74 8.54 -13.49
CA ARG A 144 -9.67 7.59 -12.92
C ARG A 144 -9.87 6.33 -13.80
N PRO A 145 -10.13 6.41 -15.11
CA PRO A 145 -10.26 5.21 -15.95
C PRO A 145 -9.01 4.34 -16.01
N TRP A 146 -7.84 4.88 -15.73
CA TRP A 146 -6.58 4.14 -15.70
C TRP A 146 -6.42 3.31 -14.44
N LEU A 147 -6.92 3.81 -13.31
CA LEU A 147 -6.71 3.26 -11.99
C LEU A 147 -7.97 2.59 -11.42
N ARG A 148 -9.14 3.10 -11.79
CA ARG A 148 -10.44 2.66 -11.29
C ARG A 148 -11.43 2.61 -12.44
N PRO A 149 -11.38 1.57 -13.28
CA PRO A 149 -12.27 1.43 -14.43
C PRO A 149 -13.73 1.28 -14.01
N HIS A 150 -14.01 0.71 -12.83
CA HIS A 150 -15.35 0.65 -12.25
C HIS A 150 -15.61 1.83 -11.29
N PRO A 151 -16.80 2.49 -11.33
CA PRO A 151 -17.07 3.66 -10.49
C PRO A 151 -17.11 3.36 -8.99
N ASP A 152 -17.44 2.12 -8.60
CA ASP A 152 -17.58 1.73 -7.20
C ASP A 152 -16.32 1.06 -6.63
N ASP A 153 -15.33 0.77 -7.46
CA ASP A 153 -14.03 0.30 -7.02
C ASP A 153 -13.50 1.13 -5.85
N ARG A 154 -12.94 0.47 -4.83
CA ARG A 154 -12.59 1.08 -3.55
C ARG A 154 -11.12 1.39 -3.39
N ASN A 155 -10.29 0.77 -4.20
CA ASN A 155 -8.86 0.77 -4.00
C ASN A 155 -8.10 1.16 -5.27
N VAL A 156 -6.87 1.62 -5.06
CA VAL A 156 -5.82 1.78 -6.06
C VAL A 156 -4.53 1.33 -5.40
N MET A 157 -3.88 0.34 -5.98
CA MET A 157 -2.56 -0.09 -5.50
C MET A 157 -1.46 0.87 -5.99
N PRO A 158 -0.39 1.09 -5.21
CA PRO A 158 0.73 1.94 -5.64
C PRO A 158 1.35 1.50 -6.97
N GLU A 159 1.40 0.19 -7.23
CA GLU A 159 1.90 -0.41 -8.46
C GLU A 159 1.08 0.00 -9.68
N GLU A 160 -0.23 0.13 -9.52
CA GLU A 160 -1.14 0.57 -10.58
C GLU A 160 -0.86 2.02 -10.97
N MET A 161 -0.51 2.89 -9.99
CA MET A 161 -0.08 4.25 -10.31
C MET A 161 1.19 4.25 -11.16
N VAL A 162 2.18 3.43 -10.80
CA VAL A 162 3.43 3.31 -11.57
C VAL A 162 3.14 2.79 -12.97
N ALA A 163 2.32 1.75 -13.11
CA ALA A 163 1.92 1.18 -14.39
C ALA A 163 1.16 2.21 -15.25
N ALA A 164 0.21 2.93 -14.65
CA ALA A 164 -0.59 3.95 -15.34
C ALA A 164 0.28 5.12 -15.87
N VAL A 165 1.24 5.60 -15.07
CA VAL A 165 2.19 6.64 -15.53
C VAL A 165 2.95 6.17 -16.76
N LYS A 166 3.52 4.97 -16.71
CA LYS A 166 4.31 4.40 -17.82
C LYS A 166 3.47 4.13 -19.06
N ALA A 167 2.23 3.69 -18.89
CA ALA A 167 1.35 3.35 -20.01
C ALA A 167 0.71 4.57 -20.70
N HIS A 168 0.43 5.64 -19.96
CA HIS A 168 -0.43 6.73 -20.44
C HIS A 168 0.26 8.09 -20.52
N THR A 169 1.52 8.19 -20.08
CA THR A 169 2.26 9.46 -20.13
C THR A 169 3.63 9.27 -20.76
N GLY A 170 4.34 10.37 -21.03
CA GLY A 170 5.77 10.31 -21.42
C GLY A 170 6.74 10.32 -20.24
N LEU A 171 6.22 10.13 -19.02
CA LEU A 171 7.00 10.10 -17.77
C LEU A 171 7.31 8.67 -17.37
N ASP A 172 8.30 8.52 -16.52
CA ASP A 172 8.58 7.28 -15.80
C ASP A 172 8.17 7.40 -14.34
N ALA A 173 8.02 6.28 -13.68
CA ALA A 173 7.70 6.22 -12.26
C ALA A 173 8.33 4.98 -11.62
N LEU A 174 8.65 5.10 -10.34
CA LEU A 174 9.08 3.99 -9.52
C LEU A 174 8.41 4.05 -8.14
N MET A 175 8.31 2.91 -7.51
CA MET A 175 7.82 2.73 -6.14
C MET A 175 8.92 2.08 -5.29
N ARG A 176 8.99 2.46 -4.00
CA ARG A 176 9.87 1.85 -3.00
C ARG A 176 9.17 1.76 -1.66
N TRP A 177 9.64 0.85 -0.81
CA TRP A 177 9.16 0.60 0.54
C TRP A 177 10.15 1.05 1.59
N GLY A 178 9.72 1.20 2.84
CA GLY A 178 10.60 1.52 3.95
C GLY A 178 11.23 2.91 3.85
N GLY A 179 10.51 3.86 3.25
CA GLY A 179 10.96 5.24 3.16
C GLY A 179 11.12 5.92 4.52
N ASP A 180 11.96 6.95 4.57
CA ASP A 180 12.18 7.77 5.74
C ASP A 180 12.06 9.28 5.42
N GLU A 181 12.09 10.10 6.47
CA GLU A 181 12.04 11.56 6.38
C GLU A 181 13.18 12.12 5.49
N GLY A 182 14.36 11.55 5.60
CA GLY A 182 15.55 12.00 4.85
C GLY A 182 15.39 11.74 3.36
N MET A 183 14.86 10.58 2.97
CA MET A 183 14.61 10.22 1.59
C MET A 183 13.57 11.15 0.95
N LEU A 184 12.46 11.42 1.65
CA LEU A 184 11.43 12.33 1.16
C LEU A 184 11.98 13.74 0.95
N LYS A 185 12.78 14.25 1.89
CA LYS A 185 13.42 15.57 1.79
C LYS A 185 14.41 15.65 0.62
N GLN A 186 15.21 14.60 0.40
CA GLN A 186 16.16 14.57 -0.72
C GLN A 186 15.42 14.66 -2.07
N PHE A 187 14.35 13.91 -2.25
CA PHE A 187 13.54 14.00 -3.47
C PHE A 187 12.94 15.40 -3.65
N VAL A 188 12.30 15.94 -2.61
CA VAL A 188 11.69 17.27 -2.67
C VAL A 188 12.75 18.35 -2.91
N ALA A 189 13.93 18.27 -2.25
CA ALA A 189 15.02 19.21 -2.47
C ALA A 189 15.59 19.18 -3.90
N ALA A 190 15.54 18.00 -4.53
CA ALA A 190 15.93 17.83 -5.93
C ALA A 190 14.82 18.18 -6.93
N GLY A 191 13.65 18.63 -6.46
CA GLY A 191 12.54 19.03 -7.33
C GLY A 191 11.67 17.87 -7.83
N PHE A 192 11.53 16.82 -7.02
CA PHE A 192 10.62 15.70 -7.28
C PHE A 192 9.52 15.69 -6.22
N PRO A 193 8.25 15.95 -6.58
CA PRO A 193 7.12 15.65 -5.71
C PRO A 193 7.03 14.15 -5.45
N VAL A 194 6.65 13.76 -4.23
CA VAL A 194 6.60 12.36 -3.81
C VAL A 194 5.18 11.99 -3.42
N ILE A 195 4.60 10.98 -4.06
CA ILE A 195 3.34 10.40 -3.63
C ILE A 195 3.61 9.45 -2.47
N ILE A 196 2.78 9.52 -1.45
CA ILE A 196 2.74 8.59 -0.32
C ILE A 196 1.33 8.06 -0.10
N GLU A 197 1.22 6.86 0.47
CA GLU A 197 -0.02 6.33 1.02
C GLU A 197 0.06 6.30 2.53
N ARG A 198 -0.97 6.80 3.22
CA ARG A 198 -0.99 6.94 4.67
C ARG A 198 -2.36 6.68 5.29
N ASP A 199 -2.41 6.41 6.58
CA ASP A 199 -3.63 6.45 7.40
C ASP A 199 -4.11 7.91 7.55
N MET A 200 -5.42 8.09 7.66
CA MET A 200 -6.05 9.40 7.88
C MET A 200 -6.34 9.71 9.34
N GLY A 201 -5.66 9.09 10.29
CA GLY A 201 -5.93 9.25 11.71
C GLY A 201 -5.75 10.68 12.26
N ASP A 202 -4.93 11.52 11.61
CA ASP A 202 -4.76 12.94 11.89
C ASP A 202 -6.03 13.78 11.63
N VAL A 203 -6.80 13.39 10.63
CA VAL A 203 -7.99 14.12 10.17
C VAL A 203 -9.28 13.48 10.64
N ARG A 204 -9.24 12.17 10.86
CA ARG A 204 -10.38 11.32 11.19
C ARG A 204 -10.13 10.47 12.44
N PRO A 205 -9.74 11.06 13.57
CA PRO A 205 -9.28 10.31 14.76
C PRO A 205 -10.36 9.41 15.38
N ASN A 206 -11.64 9.69 15.10
CA ASN A 206 -12.80 8.95 15.63
C ASN A 206 -13.55 8.21 14.52
N GLU A 207 -12.95 8.06 13.33
CA GLU A 207 -13.55 7.33 12.23
C GLU A 207 -12.86 5.98 12.03
N ASP A 208 -13.49 5.12 11.22
CA ASP A 208 -12.89 3.87 10.81
C ASP A 208 -11.57 4.11 10.08
N TRP A 209 -10.60 3.24 10.34
CA TRP A 209 -9.31 3.25 9.66
C TRP A 209 -9.47 3.22 8.13
N THR A 210 -8.75 4.08 7.43
CA THR A 210 -8.80 4.18 5.97
C THR A 210 -7.48 4.68 5.41
N GLY A 211 -7.07 4.11 4.26
CA GLY A 211 -5.92 4.57 3.49
C GLY A 211 -6.23 5.81 2.65
N HIS A 212 -5.21 6.60 2.40
CA HIS A 212 -5.31 7.82 1.61
C HIS A 212 -3.98 8.20 0.99
N TYR A 213 -4.04 8.68 -0.25
CA TYR A 213 -2.88 9.19 -0.97
C TYR A 213 -2.74 10.70 -0.85
N GLY A 214 -1.49 11.18 -0.79
CA GLY A 214 -1.15 12.60 -0.87
C GLY A 214 0.18 12.82 -1.58
N VAL A 215 0.42 14.03 -2.05
CA VAL A 215 1.67 14.42 -2.71
C VAL A 215 2.47 15.34 -1.80
N ILE A 216 3.64 14.90 -1.37
CA ILE A 216 4.60 15.77 -0.65
C ILE A 216 5.24 16.71 -1.65
N THR A 217 5.10 18.01 -1.40
CA THR A 217 5.62 19.08 -2.25
C THR A 217 6.54 20.06 -1.53
N GLY A 218 6.74 19.86 -0.22
CA GLY A 218 7.61 20.73 0.54
C GLY A 218 7.92 20.20 1.92
N TYR A 219 8.90 20.82 2.57
CA TYR A 219 9.23 20.61 3.97
C TYR A 219 9.85 21.87 4.59
N ASP A 220 9.78 21.96 5.92
CA ASP A 220 10.37 23.04 6.73
C ASP A 220 10.91 22.43 8.03
N ASP A 221 12.24 22.31 8.13
CA ASP A 221 12.92 21.73 9.28
C ASP A 221 12.78 22.58 10.55
N ALA A 222 12.69 23.90 10.40
CA ALA A 222 12.49 24.79 11.55
C ALA A 222 11.12 24.60 12.21
N ARG A 223 10.13 24.20 11.42
CA ARG A 223 8.77 23.89 11.88
C ARG A 223 8.52 22.38 12.04
N ARG A 224 9.45 21.53 11.63
CA ARG A 224 9.33 20.07 11.59
C ARG A 224 8.07 19.61 10.85
N ARG A 225 7.86 20.12 9.63
CA ARG A 225 6.64 19.84 8.84
C ARG A 225 6.94 19.56 7.38
N PHE A 226 6.18 18.63 6.84
CA PHE A 226 5.98 18.49 5.40
C PHE A 226 4.80 19.33 4.93
N THR A 227 4.80 19.63 3.64
CA THR A 227 3.67 20.24 2.92
C THR A 227 3.11 19.22 1.95
N LEU A 228 1.83 18.88 2.09
CA LEU A 228 1.12 17.93 1.25
C LEU A 228 0.10 18.65 0.36
N GLN A 229 -0.02 18.20 -0.87
CA GLN A 229 -1.22 18.41 -1.66
C GLN A 229 -2.16 17.25 -1.34
N ASP A 230 -3.18 17.52 -0.55
CA ASP A 230 -4.13 16.52 -0.07
C ASP A 230 -5.51 16.74 -0.70
N SER A 231 -5.94 15.80 -1.52
CA SER A 231 -7.19 15.92 -2.29
C SER A 231 -8.46 15.88 -1.44
N TYR A 232 -8.36 15.42 -0.19
CA TYR A 232 -9.47 15.37 0.77
C TYR A 232 -9.52 16.61 1.65
N ILE A 233 -8.36 17.13 2.06
CA ILE A 233 -8.25 18.17 3.06
C ILE A 233 -8.11 19.55 2.39
N SER A 234 -6.96 19.82 1.80
CA SER A 234 -6.65 21.11 1.16
C SER A 234 -5.33 21.06 0.38
N SER A 235 -5.10 22.11 -0.42
CA SER A 235 -3.76 22.45 -0.88
C SER A 235 -2.87 22.83 0.31
N ASP A 236 -1.57 22.56 0.17
CA ASP A 236 -0.51 22.97 1.09
C ASP A 236 -0.81 22.57 2.55
N TYR A 237 -1.40 21.38 2.74
CA TYR A 237 -1.72 20.86 4.07
C TYR A 237 -0.43 20.59 4.85
N PRO A 238 -0.22 21.23 6.01
CA PRO A 238 0.95 20.99 6.84
C PRO A 238 0.76 19.70 7.64
N LEU A 239 1.73 18.81 7.62
CA LEU A 239 1.75 17.58 8.40
C LEU A 239 3.07 17.49 9.15
N ASP A 240 3.01 17.36 10.48
CA ASP A 240 4.19 17.24 11.32
C ASP A 240 4.98 15.97 10.98
N TYR A 241 6.31 15.98 11.10
CA TYR A 241 7.16 14.85 10.73
C TYR A 241 6.81 13.58 11.50
N ASP A 242 6.57 13.72 12.81
CA ASP A 242 6.26 12.59 13.67
C ASP A 242 4.88 11.98 13.31
N ASP A 243 3.89 12.84 13.03
CA ASP A 243 2.56 12.43 12.58
C ASP A 243 2.63 11.73 11.21
N LEU A 244 3.36 12.32 10.25
CA LEU A 244 3.57 11.67 8.96
C LEU A 244 4.13 10.27 9.13
N TYR A 245 5.21 10.10 9.89
CA TYR A 245 5.88 8.82 10.06
C TYR A 245 4.97 7.79 10.72
N GLN A 246 4.16 8.20 11.70
CA GLN A 246 3.18 7.35 12.35
C GLN A 246 2.10 6.87 11.39
N TYR A 247 1.49 7.76 10.61
CA TYR A 247 0.39 7.41 9.70
C TYR A 247 0.88 6.69 8.43
N TRP A 248 2.06 7.01 7.97
CA TRP A 248 2.68 6.38 6.81
C TRP A 248 3.10 4.93 7.08
N ARG A 249 3.39 4.59 8.33
CA ARG A 249 3.68 3.22 8.79
C ARG A 249 2.62 2.22 8.38
N ALA A 250 1.35 2.58 8.40
CA ALA A 250 0.25 1.69 8.05
C ALA A 250 0.37 1.10 6.64
N PHE A 251 1.17 1.73 5.78
CA PHE A 251 1.41 1.36 4.38
C PHE A 251 2.89 1.08 4.12
N ASN A 252 3.59 0.48 5.08
CA ASN A 252 5.00 0.08 4.95
C ASN A 252 5.92 1.20 4.45
N HIS A 253 5.60 2.45 4.77
CA HIS A 253 6.31 3.64 4.32
C HIS A 253 6.53 3.66 2.79
N VAL A 254 5.51 3.26 2.02
CA VAL A 254 5.55 3.25 0.55
C VAL A 254 5.60 4.66 -0.01
N TYR A 255 6.41 4.85 -1.03
CA TYR A 255 6.45 6.09 -1.80
C TYR A 255 6.60 5.84 -3.29
N VAL A 256 6.01 6.74 -4.08
CA VAL A 256 6.09 6.73 -5.53
C VAL A 256 6.68 8.05 -6.02
N VAL A 257 7.70 7.97 -6.88
CA VAL A 257 8.32 9.12 -7.52
C VAL A 257 8.04 9.07 -9.01
N ILE A 258 7.49 10.16 -9.55
CA ILE A 258 7.24 10.34 -10.98
C ILE A 258 8.27 11.32 -11.53
N TYR A 259 8.84 11.01 -12.68
CA TYR A 259 9.92 11.82 -13.24
C TYR A 259 10.00 11.73 -14.76
N PRO A 260 10.50 12.79 -15.46
CA PRO A 260 10.88 12.69 -16.87
C PRO A 260 12.04 11.68 -17.04
N PRO A 261 12.05 10.80 -18.05
CA PRO A 261 13.11 9.82 -18.26
C PRO A 261 14.51 10.44 -18.30
N ALA A 262 14.64 11.69 -18.76
CA ALA A 262 15.92 12.41 -18.79
C ALA A 262 16.50 12.67 -17.37
N ARG A 263 15.70 12.58 -16.31
CA ARG A 263 16.11 12.77 -14.91
C ARG A 263 16.30 11.46 -14.13
N GLU A 264 16.24 10.31 -14.80
CA GLU A 264 16.40 9.01 -14.14
C GLU A 264 17.70 8.90 -13.34
N ALA A 265 18.80 9.42 -13.89
CA ALA A 265 20.10 9.40 -13.21
C ALA A 265 20.09 10.14 -11.86
N GLU A 266 19.34 11.26 -11.75
CA GLU A 266 19.17 12.00 -10.50
C GLU A 266 18.37 11.18 -9.48
N VAL A 267 17.26 10.57 -9.92
CA VAL A 267 16.43 9.70 -9.08
C VAL A 267 17.25 8.53 -8.55
N ARG A 268 18.03 7.86 -9.39
CA ARG A 268 18.92 6.76 -8.98
C ARG A 268 20.01 7.22 -8.01
N ALA A 269 20.55 8.42 -8.20
CA ALA A 269 21.55 8.98 -7.29
C ALA A 269 20.97 9.27 -5.91
N ILE A 270 19.72 9.73 -5.82
CA ILE A 270 19.02 9.94 -4.54
C ILE A 270 18.73 8.60 -3.86
N LEU A 271 18.23 7.62 -4.60
CA LEU A 271 17.94 6.29 -4.07
C LEU A 271 19.19 5.56 -3.58
N GLY A 272 20.36 5.81 -4.18
CA GLY A 272 21.58 5.11 -3.84
C GLY A 272 21.40 3.58 -3.92
N THR A 273 21.64 2.87 -2.83
CA THR A 273 21.46 1.42 -2.72
C THR A 273 20.00 0.97 -2.89
N HIS A 274 19.03 1.82 -2.57
CA HIS A 274 17.60 1.53 -2.77
C HIS A 274 17.18 1.52 -4.25
N THR A 275 18.08 1.79 -5.17
CA THR A 275 17.87 1.55 -6.60
C THR A 275 17.69 0.05 -6.88
N ASP A 276 18.42 -0.80 -6.17
CA ASP A 276 18.23 -2.25 -6.16
C ASP A 276 16.97 -2.59 -5.35
N GLU A 277 16.04 -3.28 -5.99
CA GLU A 277 14.73 -3.59 -5.39
C GLU A 277 14.84 -4.60 -4.25
N VAL A 278 15.72 -5.59 -4.39
CA VAL A 278 15.95 -6.59 -3.34
C VAL A 278 16.57 -5.94 -2.11
N TYR A 279 17.56 -5.06 -2.29
CA TYR A 279 18.12 -4.29 -1.20
C TYR A 279 17.06 -3.41 -0.51
N ASN A 280 16.22 -2.72 -1.29
CA ASN A 280 15.14 -1.90 -0.74
C ASN A 280 14.14 -2.71 0.10
N LEU A 281 13.73 -3.87 -0.39
CA LEU A 281 12.82 -4.77 0.34
C LEU A 281 13.48 -5.34 1.61
N GLN A 282 14.76 -5.70 1.55
CA GLN A 282 15.52 -6.12 2.76
C GLN A 282 15.61 -5.00 3.79
N HIS A 283 15.78 -3.75 3.35
CA HIS A 283 15.72 -2.59 4.23
C HIS A 283 14.32 -2.43 4.84
N ALA A 284 13.26 -2.56 4.06
CA ALA A 284 11.87 -2.49 4.57
C ALA A 284 11.60 -3.60 5.62
N VAL A 285 12.16 -4.80 5.44
CA VAL A 285 12.14 -5.87 6.46
C VAL A 285 12.81 -5.40 7.76
N GLN A 286 13.98 -4.77 7.67
CA GLN A 286 14.70 -4.26 8.85
C GLN A 286 13.89 -3.18 9.58
N VAL A 287 13.33 -2.22 8.84
CA VAL A 287 12.44 -1.17 9.40
C VAL A 287 11.26 -1.78 10.14
N ALA A 288 10.59 -2.79 9.55
CA ALA A 288 9.48 -3.48 10.19
C ALA A 288 9.92 -4.25 11.46
N GLN A 289 11.07 -4.94 11.41
CA GLN A 289 11.61 -5.66 12.56
C GLN A 289 12.01 -4.74 13.72
N GLU A 290 12.54 -3.55 13.43
CA GLU A 290 12.84 -2.54 14.45
C GLU A 290 11.56 -2.00 15.08
N ALA A 291 10.53 -1.73 14.26
CA ALA A 291 9.22 -1.28 14.71
C ALA A 291 8.55 -2.31 15.63
N ILE A 292 8.63 -3.60 15.32
CA ILE A 292 8.10 -4.71 16.13
C ILE A 292 8.66 -4.70 17.57
N ARG A 293 9.91 -4.27 17.75
CA ARG A 293 10.55 -4.28 19.08
C ARG A 293 10.08 -3.17 20.02
N SER A 294 9.45 -2.11 19.48
CA SER A 294 9.17 -0.89 20.23
C SER A 294 7.70 -0.45 20.20
N LEU A 295 6.89 -1.04 19.32
CA LEU A 295 5.51 -0.63 19.13
C LEU A 295 4.53 -1.56 19.86
N GLU A 296 3.33 -1.04 20.10
CA GLU A 296 2.23 -1.75 20.75
C GLU A 296 0.91 -1.52 19.99
N GLY A 297 -0.09 -2.34 20.29
CA GLY A 297 -1.45 -2.19 19.80
C GLY A 297 -1.54 -2.17 18.27
N ARG A 298 -2.26 -1.19 17.72
CA ARG A 298 -2.49 -1.08 16.27
C ARG A 298 -1.19 -0.85 15.48
N ASP A 299 -0.27 -0.08 16.02
CA ASP A 299 0.99 0.21 15.34
C ASP A 299 1.89 -1.05 15.29
N LEU A 300 1.84 -1.90 16.31
CA LEU A 300 2.49 -3.22 16.27
C LEU A 300 1.87 -4.14 15.22
N PHE A 301 0.54 -4.11 15.06
CA PHE A 301 -0.13 -4.84 13.98
C PHE A 301 0.41 -4.40 12.62
N PHE A 302 0.51 -3.11 12.36
CA PHE A 302 1.08 -2.60 11.11
C PHE A 302 2.53 -3.04 10.92
N ALA A 303 3.33 -3.06 11.98
CA ALA A 303 4.72 -3.50 11.88
C ALA A 303 4.85 -4.98 11.46
N TRP A 304 4.05 -5.88 12.03
CA TRP A 304 3.99 -7.28 11.62
C TRP A 304 3.45 -7.45 10.20
N PHE A 305 2.43 -6.67 9.86
CA PHE A 305 1.85 -6.69 8.52
C PHE A 305 2.86 -6.20 7.46
N ASN A 306 3.60 -5.14 7.74
CA ASN A 306 4.66 -4.63 6.89
C ASN A 306 5.81 -5.64 6.70
N LEU A 307 6.18 -6.36 7.77
CA LEU A 307 7.13 -7.45 7.67
C LEU A 307 6.64 -8.51 6.69
N GLY A 308 5.39 -8.97 6.84
CA GLY A 308 4.78 -9.94 5.93
C GLY A 308 4.76 -9.45 4.48
N THR A 309 4.32 -8.20 4.23
CA THR A 309 4.29 -7.60 2.90
C THR A 309 5.69 -7.55 2.27
N SER A 310 6.70 -7.14 3.03
CA SER A 310 8.08 -7.07 2.51
C SER A 310 8.64 -8.47 2.20
N LEU A 311 8.32 -9.48 3.01
CA LEU A 311 8.74 -10.87 2.79
C LEU A 311 8.05 -11.50 1.58
N VAL A 312 6.75 -11.24 1.35
CA VAL A 312 6.06 -11.67 0.12
C VAL A 312 6.79 -11.12 -1.10
N ASN A 313 7.06 -9.83 -1.13
CA ASN A 313 7.75 -9.20 -2.25
C ASN A 313 9.20 -9.68 -2.44
N LEU A 314 9.84 -10.21 -1.38
CA LEU A 314 11.14 -10.87 -1.46
C LEU A 314 11.06 -12.33 -1.93
N GLY A 315 9.86 -12.89 -2.10
CA GLY A 315 9.67 -14.29 -2.47
C GLY A 315 9.85 -15.27 -1.31
N ASP A 316 9.65 -14.80 -0.07
CA ASP A 316 9.58 -15.63 1.14
C ASP A 316 8.13 -15.75 1.65
N PRO A 317 7.28 -16.57 1.01
CA PRO A 317 5.90 -16.73 1.44
C PRO A 317 5.76 -17.42 2.81
N ILE A 318 6.75 -18.22 3.23
CA ILE A 318 6.74 -18.90 4.53
C ILE A 318 6.94 -17.88 5.65
N GLY A 319 7.98 -17.07 5.57
CA GLY A 319 8.22 -16.00 6.54
C GLY A 319 7.09 -14.97 6.55
N ALA A 320 6.55 -14.66 5.38
CA ALA A 320 5.40 -13.76 5.24
C ALA A 320 4.16 -14.31 5.94
N ALA A 321 3.80 -15.59 5.72
CA ALA A 321 2.66 -16.22 6.38
C ALA A 321 2.81 -16.21 7.91
N GLN A 322 4.01 -16.49 8.43
CA GLN A 322 4.27 -16.40 9.87
C GLN A 322 4.07 -14.99 10.43
N ALA A 323 4.52 -13.97 9.69
CA ALA A 323 4.32 -12.57 10.09
C ALA A 323 2.84 -12.19 10.09
N PHE A 324 2.07 -12.60 9.09
CA PHE A 324 0.63 -12.35 9.04
C PHE A 324 -0.14 -13.14 10.10
N ASP A 325 0.24 -14.39 10.38
CA ASP A 325 -0.34 -15.16 11.48
C ASP A 325 -0.15 -14.43 12.81
N HIS A 326 1.06 -13.94 13.07
CA HIS A 326 1.32 -13.18 14.29
C HIS A 326 0.49 -11.89 14.35
N ALA A 327 0.37 -11.17 13.21
CA ALA A 327 -0.46 -9.99 13.12
C ALA A 327 -1.92 -10.31 13.49
N TYR A 328 -2.52 -11.33 12.88
CA TYR A 328 -3.94 -11.62 13.03
C TYR A 328 -4.28 -12.36 14.33
N ASP A 329 -3.48 -13.35 14.75
CA ASP A 329 -3.82 -14.19 15.91
C ASP A 329 -3.33 -13.62 17.23
N VAL A 330 -2.18 -12.94 17.23
CA VAL A 330 -1.56 -12.45 18.46
C VAL A 330 -1.87 -10.98 18.71
N VAL A 331 -1.66 -10.13 17.70
CA VAL A 331 -1.77 -8.68 17.90
C VAL A 331 -3.19 -8.16 17.68
N TYR A 332 -3.84 -8.52 16.59
CA TYR A 332 -5.16 -8.00 16.22
C TYR A 332 -6.22 -8.16 17.31
N PRO A 333 -6.33 -9.30 18.03
CA PRO A 333 -7.30 -9.45 19.11
C PRO A 333 -7.08 -8.50 20.29
N THR A 334 -5.86 -8.01 20.50
CA THR A 334 -5.54 -7.05 21.57
C THR A 334 -5.98 -5.62 21.26
N ILE A 335 -6.25 -5.32 19.98
CA ILE A 335 -6.68 -3.99 19.55
C ILE A 335 -8.17 -3.81 19.90
N PRO A 336 -8.55 -2.71 20.58
CA PRO A 336 -9.96 -2.40 20.81
C PRO A 336 -10.74 -2.41 19.47
N SER A 337 -11.93 -3.00 19.46
CA SER A 337 -12.69 -3.23 18.21
C SER A 337 -12.88 -1.96 17.37
N ALA A 338 -13.15 -0.82 18.03
CA ALA A 338 -13.29 0.48 17.35
C ALA A 338 -11.99 1.02 16.70
N ALA A 339 -10.82 0.48 17.09
CA ALA A 339 -9.52 0.92 16.56
C ALA A 339 -8.91 -0.09 15.57
N ARG A 340 -9.57 -1.21 15.32
CA ARG A 340 -9.08 -2.27 14.42
C ARG A 340 -9.02 -1.80 12.97
N PRO A 341 -7.93 -2.05 12.24
CA PRO A 341 -7.82 -1.70 10.82
C PRO A 341 -8.49 -2.78 9.94
N TRP A 342 -9.80 -2.96 10.10
CA TRP A 342 -10.57 -4.03 9.48
C TRP A 342 -10.63 -3.96 7.93
N ARG A 343 -10.22 -2.81 7.34
CA ARG A 343 -10.10 -2.65 5.89
C ARG A 343 -8.70 -2.98 5.36
N MET A 344 -7.80 -3.54 6.18
CA MET A 344 -6.39 -3.72 5.80
C MET A 344 -6.23 -4.46 4.47
N THR A 345 -6.98 -5.53 4.29
CA THR A 345 -6.96 -6.34 3.07
C THR A 345 -7.66 -5.72 1.84
N TRP A 346 -8.26 -4.53 1.99
CA TRP A 346 -8.68 -3.75 0.82
C TRP A 346 -7.49 -3.07 0.13
N TYR A 347 -6.46 -2.74 0.89
CA TYR A 347 -5.29 -1.97 0.45
C TYR A 347 -4.05 -2.83 0.31
N GLN A 348 -3.96 -3.93 1.04
CA GLN A 348 -2.76 -4.78 1.09
C GLN A 348 -3.16 -6.25 1.06
N THR A 349 -2.90 -6.90 -0.06
CA THR A 349 -3.34 -8.28 -0.36
C THR A 349 -2.31 -9.35 -0.04
N GLY A 350 -1.15 -8.97 0.49
CA GLY A 350 -0.04 -9.85 0.84
C GLY A 350 -0.41 -11.11 1.63
N PRO A 351 -1.36 -11.08 2.60
CA PRO A 351 -1.78 -12.30 3.30
C PRO A 351 -2.37 -13.36 2.39
N TYR A 352 -3.17 -12.97 1.38
CA TYR A 352 -3.72 -13.93 0.42
C TYR A 352 -2.60 -14.63 -0.36
N GLU A 353 -1.63 -13.87 -0.82
CA GLU A 353 -0.48 -14.37 -1.58
C GLU A 353 0.37 -15.32 -0.72
N ALA A 354 0.70 -14.91 0.50
CA ALA A 354 1.49 -15.73 1.42
C ALA A 354 0.81 -17.06 1.74
N TYR A 355 -0.48 -17.03 2.08
CA TYR A 355 -1.23 -18.26 2.38
C TYR A 355 -1.40 -19.13 1.14
N TYR A 356 -1.65 -18.53 -0.03
CA TYR A 356 -1.77 -19.29 -1.26
C TYR A 356 -0.47 -20.04 -1.60
N HIS A 357 0.67 -19.37 -1.58
CA HIS A 357 1.95 -19.95 -1.93
C HIS A 357 2.50 -20.94 -0.86
N THR A 358 1.92 -20.93 0.34
CA THR A 358 2.18 -21.95 1.37
C THR A 358 1.15 -23.09 1.37
N GLY A 359 0.27 -23.17 0.35
CA GLY A 359 -0.74 -24.23 0.24
C GLY A 359 -1.91 -24.10 1.22
N ARG A 360 -2.00 -22.99 1.94
CA ARG A 360 -3.04 -22.70 2.93
C ARG A 360 -4.28 -22.11 2.26
N TYR A 361 -4.81 -22.83 1.27
CA TYR A 361 -5.91 -22.34 0.43
C TYR A 361 -7.19 -22.05 1.20
N GLN A 362 -7.47 -22.82 2.26
CA GLN A 362 -8.65 -22.56 3.09
C GLN A 362 -8.52 -21.23 3.84
N ASP A 363 -7.33 -20.89 4.34
CA ASP A 363 -7.09 -19.60 5.00
C ASP A 363 -7.28 -18.42 4.03
N VAL A 364 -6.89 -18.58 2.76
CA VAL A 364 -7.20 -17.57 1.72
C VAL A 364 -8.71 -17.41 1.56
N ILE A 365 -9.45 -18.51 1.43
CA ILE A 365 -10.91 -18.47 1.25
C ILE A 365 -11.59 -17.84 2.47
N ASP A 366 -11.16 -18.19 3.67
CA ASP A 366 -11.74 -17.69 4.91
C ASP A 366 -11.46 -16.21 5.11
N LEU A 367 -10.22 -15.75 4.90
CA LEU A 367 -9.86 -14.34 4.98
C LEU A 367 -10.57 -13.51 3.90
N ALA A 368 -10.61 -13.98 2.66
CA ALA A 368 -11.29 -13.28 1.58
C ALA A 368 -12.81 -13.21 1.83
N THR A 369 -13.41 -14.29 2.32
CA THR A 369 -14.83 -14.32 2.69
C THR A 369 -15.11 -13.39 3.86
N PHE A 370 -14.24 -13.41 4.89
CA PHE A 370 -14.29 -12.46 6.00
C PHE A 370 -14.25 -11.01 5.49
N THR A 371 -13.31 -10.69 4.60
CA THR A 371 -13.18 -9.36 4.01
C THR A 371 -14.46 -8.93 3.27
N ILE A 372 -15.02 -9.78 2.43
CA ILE A 372 -16.23 -9.47 1.64
C ILE A 372 -17.47 -9.35 2.54
N VAL A 373 -17.68 -10.30 3.46
CA VAL A 373 -18.91 -10.39 4.24
C VAL A 373 -18.93 -9.38 5.38
N ASN A 374 -17.85 -9.30 6.16
CA ASN A 374 -17.83 -8.43 7.34
C ASN A 374 -17.73 -6.94 7.00
N THR A 375 -17.16 -6.62 5.84
CA THR A 375 -17.08 -5.21 5.41
C THR A 375 -18.31 -4.75 4.65
N GLY A 376 -19.14 -5.68 4.18
CA GLY A 376 -20.32 -5.39 3.36
C GLY A 376 -19.98 -4.74 2.02
N VAL A 377 -18.70 -4.80 1.60
CA VAL A 377 -18.17 -4.24 0.36
C VAL A 377 -17.75 -5.36 -0.57
N ARG A 378 -18.16 -5.26 -1.81
CA ARG A 378 -17.87 -6.25 -2.84
C ARG A 378 -16.90 -5.73 -3.91
N GLU A 379 -16.66 -4.44 -3.94
CA GLU A 379 -15.87 -3.71 -4.91
C GLU A 379 -14.38 -3.72 -4.52
N ILE A 380 -13.83 -4.93 -4.38
CA ILE A 380 -12.45 -5.28 -3.98
C ILE A 380 -11.98 -6.48 -4.82
N GLU A 381 -11.63 -6.22 -6.07
CA GLU A 381 -11.39 -7.22 -7.11
C GLU A 381 -10.28 -8.21 -6.79
N GLU A 382 -9.20 -7.78 -6.13
CA GLU A 382 -8.09 -8.64 -5.75
C GLU A 382 -8.53 -9.72 -4.75
N THR A 383 -9.45 -9.37 -3.85
CA THR A 383 -9.99 -10.32 -2.88
C THR A 383 -10.76 -11.44 -3.59
N TRP A 384 -11.54 -11.09 -4.63
CA TRP A 384 -12.22 -12.08 -5.45
C TRP A 384 -11.24 -12.94 -6.23
N LEU A 385 -10.21 -12.34 -6.84
CA LEU A 385 -9.18 -13.06 -7.58
C LEU A 385 -8.49 -14.11 -6.70
N TRP A 386 -8.01 -13.72 -5.54
CA TRP A 386 -7.29 -14.64 -4.65
C TRP A 386 -8.18 -15.74 -4.10
N ARG A 387 -9.45 -15.43 -3.78
CA ARG A 387 -10.40 -16.48 -3.37
C ARG A 387 -10.69 -17.46 -4.50
N GLY A 388 -10.85 -16.97 -5.72
CA GLY A 388 -11.02 -17.81 -6.90
C GLY A 388 -9.83 -18.74 -7.14
N ARG A 389 -8.62 -18.24 -7.04
CA ARG A 389 -7.39 -19.05 -7.13
C ARG A 389 -7.35 -20.16 -6.08
N ALA A 390 -7.66 -19.81 -4.84
CA ALA A 390 -7.67 -20.78 -3.74
C ALA A 390 -8.77 -21.85 -3.89
N ARG A 391 -9.97 -21.46 -4.34
CA ARG A 391 -11.04 -22.40 -4.67
C ARG A 391 -10.65 -23.36 -5.79
N LEU A 392 -10.04 -22.83 -6.85
CA LEU A 392 -9.55 -23.64 -7.96
C LEU A 392 -8.50 -24.66 -7.49
N ALA A 393 -7.57 -24.26 -6.62
CA ALA A 393 -6.56 -25.13 -6.06
C ALA A 393 -7.16 -26.27 -5.19
N LEU A 394 -8.33 -26.02 -4.58
CA LEU A 394 -9.08 -27.05 -3.84
C LEU A 394 -10.08 -27.85 -4.71
N GLY A 395 -10.16 -27.57 -6.03
CA GLY A 395 -11.04 -28.27 -6.97
C GLY A 395 -12.45 -27.70 -7.08
N ASP A 396 -12.76 -26.57 -6.44
CA ASP A 396 -14.02 -25.83 -6.60
C ASP A 396 -13.93 -24.93 -7.85
N GLU A 397 -13.94 -25.53 -9.03
CA GLU A 397 -13.84 -24.81 -10.31
C GLU A 397 -15.03 -23.89 -10.53
N ILE A 398 -16.25 -24.30 -10.15
CA ILE A 398 -17.46 -23.48 -10.33
C ILE A 398 -17.36 -22.22 -9.50
N GLY A 399 -17.01 -22.34 -8.22
CA GLY A 399 -16.84 -21.20 -7.32
C GLY A 399 -15.67 -20.29 -7.74
N ALA A 400 -14.61 -20.87 -8.30
CA ALA A 400 -13.49 -20.10 -8.85
C ALA A 400 -13.90 -19.23 -10.03
N ILE A 401 -14.65 -19.79 -11.00
CA ILE A 401 -15.18 -19.07 -12.17
C ILE A 401 -16.09 -17.92 -11.73
N GLU A 402 -16.96 -18.15 -10.74
CA GLU A 402 -17.80 -17.10 -10.18
C GLU A 402 -16.99 -15.95 -9.59
N ASP A 403 -15.96 -16.27 -8.81
CA ASP A 403 -15.07 -15.28 -8.19
C ASP A 403 -14.26 -14.48 -9.22
N PHE A 404 -13.72 -15.14 -10.25
CA PHE A 404 -13.01 -14.43 -11.33
C PHE A 404 -13.93 -13.49 -12.13
N ARG A 405 -15.20 -13.87 -12.32
CA ARG A 405 -16.21 -13.00 -12.94
C ARG A 405 -16.57 -11.81 -12.05
N GLU A 406 -16.68 -12.01 -10.73
CA GLU A 406 -16.88 -10.88 -9.80
C GLU A 406 -15.66 -9.95 -9.81
N ALA A 407 -14.42 -10.46 -9.88
CA ALA A 407 -13.24 -9.64 -10.03
C ALA A 407 -13.31 -8.77 -11.30
N LEU A 408 -13.65 -9.36 -12.45
CA LEU A 408 -13.81 -8.63 -13.71
C LEU A 408 -14.97 -7.64 -13.72
N LYS A 409 -16.01 -7.88 -12.94
CA LYS A 409 -17.13 -6.94 -12.81
C LYS A 409 -16.66 -5.62 -12.17
N TYR A 410 -15.77 -5.69 -11.19
CA TYR A 410 -15.24 -4.51 -10.47
C TYR A 410 -13.97 -3.96 -11.10
N HIS A 411 -13.25 -4.76 -11.90
CA HIS A 411 -12.13 -4.32 -12.71
C HIS A 411 -12.27 -4.81 -14.17
N PRO A 412 -13.12 -4.17 -14.97
CA PRO A 412 -13.35 -4.55 -16.37
C PRO A 412 -12.06 -4.54 -17.18
N GLY A 413 -11.77 -5.64 -17.86
CA GLY A 413 -10.57 -5.78 -18.69
C GLY A 413 -9.29 -6.14 -17.93
N TRP A 414 -9.38 -6.48 -16.65
CA TRP A 414 -8.22 -6.89 -15.86
C TRP A 414 -7.61 -8.19 -16.40
N GLN A 415 -6.42 -8.05 -17.01
CA GLN A 415 -5.78 -9.14 -17.73
C GLN A 415 -5.59 -10.38 -16.86
N THR A 416 -5.18 -10.19 -15.60
CA THR A 416 -4.94 -11.28 -14.64
C THR A 416 -6.19 -12.15 -14.44
N ALA A 417 -7.34 -11.54 -14.20
CA ALA A 417 -8.58 -12.28 -13.99
C ALA A 417 -9.11 -12.92 -15.30
N MET A 418 -8.89 -12.24 -16.45
CA MET A 418 -9.19 -12.83 -17.75
C MET A 418 -8.35 -14.06 -18.05
N ASP A 419 -7.08 -14.05 -17.69
CA ASP A 419 -6.18 -15.20 -17.90
C ASP A 419 -6.57 -16.37 -16.99
N GLU A 420 -7.01 -16.11 -15.74
CA GLU A 420 -7.53 -17.17 -14.87
C GLU A 420 -8.78 -17.86 -15.48
N LEU A 421 -9.72 -17.09 -16.04
CA LEU A 421 -10.88 -17.68 -16.74
C LEU A 421 -10.46 -18.51 -17.95
N ARG A 422 -9.54 -18.00 -18.78
CA ARG A 422 -9.02 -18.75 -19.93
C ARG A 422 -8.33 -20.05 -19.52
N ASN A 423 -7.58 -20.03 -18.42
CA ASN A 423 -6.89 -21.22 -17.89
C ASN A 423 -7.86 -22.36 -17.52
N VAL A 424 -9.11 -22.02 -17.13
CA VAL A 424 -10.16 -22.99 -16.87
C VAL A 424 -11.13 -23.18 -18.07
N GLY A 425 -10.75 -22.72 -19.27
CA GLY A 425 -11.51 -22.93 -20.49
C GLY A 425 -12.76 -22.07 -20.64
N VAL A 426 -12.84 -20.95 -19.91
CA VAL A 426 -13.98 -20.02 -19.93
C VAL A 426 -13.55 -18.71 -20.62
N GLU A 427 -14.36 -18.25 -21.57
CA GLU A 427 -14.17 -16.92 -22.15
C GLU A 427 -14.53 -15.84 -21.12
N PRO A 428 -13.67 -14.82 -20.97
CA PRO A 428 -13.86 -13.72 -20.02
C PRO A 428 -15.08 -12.86 -20.28
#